data_5ef733a980a21b3f2b3dbad02f54a52f
#
_entry.id   5ef733a980a21b3f2b3dbad02f54a52f
#
_cell.length_a   1.000
_cell.length_b   1.000
_cell.length_c   1.000
_cell.angle_alpha   90.00
_cell.angle_beta   90.00
_cell.angle_gamma   90.00
#
_symmetry.space_group_name_H-M   'P 1'
#
loop_
_entity.id
_entity.type
_entity.pdbx_description
1 polymer ?
#
loop_
_entity_poly.entity_id
_entity_poly.type
_entity_poly.pdbx_seq_one_letter_code
_entity_poly.pdbx_strand_id
1 'polypeptide(L)'
;MPKNRGAQSQIGQLLIIGFDGTEMSPRLASLLTKIQPAGVILFARNIAGAEQTHTLLRECQKHVATPLFTCVDLEGGTVDRFRTVVGSAPSPAEVFATGSRALFRKHGRVIGENCRALGFNVDFGPVLDLAYEASRSVLSSRAVSDDPKHVVAYAREFLRGLRDAGVLGCGKHFPGLG
;
A
#
# COMPACT_ATOMS: atom_id res chain seq x y z
N MET A 1 -16.31 22.56 -31.36
CA MET A 1 -15.34 21.45 -31.27
C MET A 1 -15.31 20.96 -29.83
N PRO A 2 -15.63 19.71 -29.53
CA PRO A 2 -15.53 19.20 -28.15
C PRO A 2 -14.06 19.18 -27.76
N LYS A 3 -13.73 19.93 -26.70
CA LYS A 3 -12.38 19.99 -26.14
C LYS A 3 -11.98 18.59 -25.65
N ASN A 4 -10.79 18.17 -25.98
CA ASN A 4 -10.11 16.89 -25.71
C ASN A 4 -9.96 16.57 -24.21
N ARG A 5 -11.05 16.74 -23.41
CA ARG A 5 -11.11 16.40 -21.98
C ARG A 5 -11.00 14.89 -21.72
N GLY A 6 -11.35 14.07 -22.71
CA GLY A 6 -11.30 12.62 -22.57
C GLY A 6 -9.89 12.04 -22.51
N ALA A 7 -8.95 12.52 -23.31
CA ALA A 7 -7.59 11.96 -23.36
C ALA A 7 -6.76 12.29 -22.08
N GLN A 8 -6.86 13.52 -21.57
CA GLN A 8 -6.15 13.89 -20.32
C GLN A 8 -6.66 13.12 -19.10
N SER A 9 -7.97 12.94 -18.98
CA SER A 9 -8.54 12.13 -17.88
C SER A 9 -8.17 10.66 -18.01
N GLN A 10 -8.02 10.12 -19.23
CA GLN A 10 -7.58 8.74 -19.45
C GLN A 10 -6.12 8.53 -19.06
N ILE A 11 -5.23 9.47 -19.35
CA ILE A 11 -3.81 9.39 -18.95
C ILE A 11 -3.69 9.45 -17.42
N GLY A 12 -4.46 10.29 -16.74
CA GLY A 12 -4.50 10.36 -15.28
C GLY A 12 -4.83 9.01 -14.62
N GLN A 13 -5.69 8.23 -15.25
CA GLN A 13 -6.06 6.89 -14.76
C GLN A 13 -4.94 5.85 -14.84
N LEU A 14 -3.78 6.20 -15.38
CA LEU A 14 -2.56 5.37 -15.33
C LEU A 14 -1.64 5.76 -14.17
N LEU A 15 -2.02 6.76 -13.37
CA LEU A 15 -1.16 7.32 -12.33
C LEU A 15 -1.72 7.08 -10.94
N ILE A 16 -0.85 6.66 -10.03
CA ILE A 16 -1.04 6.75 -8.58
C ILE A 16 -0.03 7.79 -8.09
N ILE A 17 -0.51 8.85 -7.44
CA ILE A 17 0.32 10.00 -7.07
C ILE A 17 0.48 10.14 -5.55
N GLY A 18 1.68 10.48 -5.11
CA GLY A 18 1.96 10.94 -3.74
C GLY A 18 1.98 12.46 -3.67
N PHE A 19 1.83 13.00 -2.47
CA PHE A 19 1.85 14.44 -2.20
C PHE A 19 2.38 14.72 -0.79
N ASP A 20 2.57 16.00 -0.47
CA ASP A 20 2.98 16.44 0.87
C ASP A 20 1.81 17.03 1.66
N GLY A 21 1.91 16.93 2.98
CA GLY A 21 0.91 17.45 3.92
C GLY A 21 -0.02 16.38 4.48
N THR A 22 -0.70 16.76 5.56
CA THR A 22 -1.63 15.91 6.31
C THR A 22 -3.09 16.31 6.10
N GLU A 23 -3.32 17.39 5.32
CA GLU A 23 -4.64 17.95 5.07
C GLU A 23 -4.80 18.33 3.60
N MET A 24 -6.06 18.48 3.17
CA MET A 24 -6.37 18.97 1.85
C MET A 24 -5.97 20.45 1.71
N SER A 25 -5.16 20.76 0.71
CA SER A 25 -4.76 22.11 0.35
C SER A 25 -5.36 22.54 -0.99
N PRO A 26 -5.50 23.86 -1.25
CA PRO A 26 -5.95 24.34 -2.57
C PRO A 26 -5.07 23.86 -3.72
N ARG A 27 -3.75 23.71 -3.47
CA ARG A 27 -2.79 23.17 -4.44
C ARG A 27 -3.07 21.71 -4.75
N LEU A 28 -3.30 20.88 -3.71
CA LEU A 28 -3.62 19.46 -3.88
C LEU A 28 -4.98 19.29 -4.57
N ALA A 29 -6.00 20.04 -4.18
CA ALA A 29 -7.31 20.03 -4.81
C ALA A 29 -7.22 20.35 -6.32
N SER A 30 -6.48 21.39 -6.68
CA SER A 30 -6.23 21.76 -8.08
C SER A 30 -5.49 20.67 -8.84
N LEU A 31 -4.46 20.05 -8.22
CA LEU A 31 -3.69 18.95 -8.82
C LEU A 31 -4.57 17.74 -9.13
N LEU A 32 -5.35 17.28 -8.16
CA LEU A 32 -6.27 16.14 -8.31
C LEU A 32 -7.33 16.41 -9.38
N THR A 33 -7.94 17.59 -9.36
CA THR A 33 -8.93 18.00 -10.36
C THR A 33 -8.35 18.02 -11.77
N LYS A 34 -7.10 18.46 -11.93
CA LYS A 34 -6.44 18.57 -13.24
C LYS A 34 -5.96 17.22 -13.76
N ILE A 35 -5.36 16.38 -12.89
CA ILE A 35 -4.74 15.11 -13.31
C ILE A 35 -5.79 14.01 -13.42
N GLN A 36 -6.80 13.96 -12.53
CA GLN A 36 -7.76 12.87 -12.41
C GLN A 36 -7.07 11.51 -12.27
N PRO A 37 -6.19 11.31 -11.24
CA PRO A 37 -5.41 10.08 -11.08
C PRO A 37 -6.29 8.87 -10.79
N ALA A 38 -5.78 7.66 -11.06
CA ALA A 38 -6.41 6.41 -10.63
C ALA A 38 -6.36 6.24 -9.11
N GLY A 39 -5.33 6.79 -8.46
CA GLY A 39 -5.18 6.65 -7.03
C GLY A 39 -4.22 7.65 -6.40
N VAL A 40 -4.21 7.62 -5.08
CA VAL A 40 -3.26 8.35 -4.24
C VAL A 40 -2.52 7.38 -3.33
N ILE A 41 -1.24 7.64 -3.07
CA ILE A 41 -0.43 6.90 -2.09
C ILE A 41 -0.03 7.84 -0.95
N LEU A 42 -0.22 7.40 0.30
CA LEU A 42 0.24 8.10 1.48
C LEU A 42 1.47 7.42 2.08
N PHE A 43 2.35 8.25 2.62
CA PHE A 43 3.54 7.86 3.36
C PHE A 43 3.42 8.29 4.83
N ALA A 44 4.33 7.85 5.69
CA ALA A 44 4.31 8.20 7.11
C ALA A 44 4.16 9.71 7.39
N ARG A 45 4.74 10.56 6.54
CA ARG A 45 4.63 12.03 6.64
C ARG A 45 3.21 12.58 6.43
N ASN A 46 2.32 11.79 5.85
CA ASN A 46 0.92 12.18 5.61
C ASN A 46 -0.03 11.66 6.69
N ILE A 47 0.45 10.80 7.60
CA ILE A 47 -0.37 10.02 8.53
C ILE A 47 -0.06 10.48 9.95
N ALA A 48 -0.92 11.32 10.50
CA ALA A 48 -0.82 11.84 11.86
C ALA A 48 -1.77 11.13 12.85
N GLY A 49 -2.83 10.52 12.35
CA GLY A 49 -3.82 9.80 13.14
C GLY A 49 -4.88 9.14 12.24
N ALA A 50 -5.65 8.21 12.78
CA ALA A 50 -6.62 7.43 12.00
C ALA A 50 -7.71 8.32 11.38
N GLU A 51 -8.36 9.17 12.17
CA GLU A 51 -9.43 10.06 11.72
C GLU A 51 -8.94 11.09 10.71
N GLN A 52 -7.77 11.68 10.97
CA GLN A 52 -7.13 12.64 10.05
C GLN A 52 -6.85 11.98 8.69
N THR A 53 -6.26 10.79 8.69
CA THR A 53 -5.92 10.04 7.47
C THR A 53 -7.17 9.69 6.67
N HIS A 54 -8.18 9.16 7.34
CA HIS A 54 -9.46 8.82 6.72
C HIS A 54 -10.13 10.05 6.10
N THR A 55 -10.10 11.19 6.80
CA THR A 55 -10.65 12.46 6.33
C THR A 55 -9.90 12.95 5.09
N LEU A 56 -8.55 12.94 5.11
CA LEU A 56 -7.72 13.33 3.97
C LEU A 56 -8.04 12.51 2.72
N LEU A 57 -8.16 11.18 2.85
CA LEU A 57 -8.49 10.31 1.72
C LEU A 57 -9.89 10.58 1.16
N ARG A 58 -10.87 10.83 2.03
CA ARG A 58 -12.22 11.23 1.61
C ARG A 58 -12.26 12.58 0.90
N GLU A 59 -11.47 13.54 1.38
CA GLU A 59 -11.35 14.84 0.70
C GLU A 59 -10.69 14.68 -0.67
N CYS A 60 -9.66 13.83 -0.83
CA CYS A 60 -9.08 13.54 -2.14
C CYS A 60 -10.13 13.04 -3.14
N GLN A 61 -11.01 12.14 -2.71
CA GLN A 61 -12.07 11.60 -3.57
C GLN A 61 -13.03 12.67 -4.11
N LYS A 62 -13.27 13.75 -3.39
CA LYS A 62 -14.18 14.82 -3.85
C LYS A 62 -13.66 15.57 -5.09
N HIS A 63 -12.37 15.48 -5.38
CA HIS A 63 -11.72 16.17 -6.49
C HIS A 63 -11.46 15.27 -7.72
N VAL A 64 -11.86 13.98 -7.64
CA VAL A 64 -11.66 12.99 -8.71
C VAL A 64 -12.99 12.33 -9.04
N ALA A 65 -13.28 12.21 -10.34
CA ALA A 65 -14.58 11.71 -10.81
C ALA A 65 -14.73 10.18 -10.65
N THR A 66 -13.63 9.44 -10.75
CA THR A 66 -13.60 7.97 -10.59
C THR A 66 -13.28 7.58 -9.14
N PRO A 67 -13.75 6.42 -8.64
CA PRO A 67 -13.32 5.91 -7.34
C PRO A 67 -11.80 5.75 -7.29
N LEU A 68 -11.16 6.34 -6.27
CA LEU A 68 -9.71 6.30 -6.09
C LEU A 68 -9.23 4.98 -5.51
N PHE A 69 -8.12 4.49 -6.01
CA PHE A 69 -7.24 3.61 -5.24
C PHE A 69 -6.56 4.44 -4.15
N THR A 70 -6.83 4.12 -2.89
CA THR A 70 -6.19 4.72 -1.73
C THR A 70 -5.11 3.76 -1.25
N CYS A 71 -3.84 4.08 -1.55
CA CYS A 71 -2.72 3.16 -1.47
C CYS A 71 -1.77 3.49 -0.31
N VAL A 72 -1.16 2.46 0.22
CA VAL A 72 -0.09 2.57 1.23
C VAL A 72 0.91 1.42 1.08
N ASP A 73 2.14 1.62 1.56
CA ASP A 73 3.10 0.55 1.83
C ASP A 73 2.96 0.11 3.29
N LEU A 74 2.34 -1.01 3.56
CA LEU A 74 2.19 -1.55 4.92
C LEU A 74 2.63 -3.02 4.95
N GLU A 75 3.92 -3.25 5.15
CA GLU A 75 4.50 -4.61 5.15
C GLU A 75 4.64 -5.18 6.58
N GLY A 76 4.65 -4.31 7.57
CA GLY A 76 5.15 -4.59 8.91
C GLY A 76 6.69 -4.40 9.02
N GLY A 77 7.24 -4.56 10.22
CA GLY A 77 8.66 -4.39 10.46
C GLY A 77 9.17 -2.98 10.13
N THR A 78 10.16 -2.87 9.23
CA THR A 78 10.77 -1.59 8.85
C THR A 78 9.89 -0.74 7.94
N VAL A 79 8.98 -1.37 7.17
CA VAL A 79 8.04 -0.69 6.29
C VAL A 79 6.63 -0.77 6.88
N ASP A 80 6.43 0.04 7.89
CA ASP A 80 5.18 0.17 8.64
C ASP A 80 4.83 1.65 8.80
N ARG A 81 3.90 2.14 7.96
CA ARG A 81 3.50 3.56 7.94
C ARG A 81 2.52 3.90 9.06
N PHE A 82 1.98 2.89 9.74
CA PHE A 82 0.97 3.08 10.80
C PHE A 82 1.51 2.90 12.22
N ARG A 83 2.82 2.66 12.35
CA ARG A 83 3.50 2.38 13.62
C ARG A 83 3.15 3.34 14.75
N THR A 84 3.03 4.61 14.45
CA THR A 84 2.71 5.68 15.43
C THR A 84 1.22 5.80 15.72
N VAL A 85 0.36 5.16 14.94
CA VAL A 85 -1.11 5.29 15.04
C VAL A 85 -1.75 4.03 15.65
N VAL A 86 -1.33 2.85 15.19
CA VAL A 86 -1.93 1.56 15.62
C VAL A 86 -0.92 0.60 16.27
N GLY A 87 0.36 1.02 16.39
CA GLY A 87 1.45 0.17 16.85
C GLY A 87 2.12 -0.61 15.72
N SER A 88 3.27 -1.23 16.03
CA SER A 88 4.09 -1.93 15.04
C SER A 88 3.57 -3.33 14.76
N ALA A 89 3.48 -3.68 13.48
CA ALA A 89 3.28 -5.06 13.04
C ALA A 89 4.63 -5.79 12.90
N PRO A 90 4.68 -7.13 13.08
CA PRO A 90 5.88 -7.90 12.82
C PRO A 90 6.28 -7.83 11.35
N SER A 91 7.57 -8.03 11.07
CA SER A 91 8.07 -8.06 9.69
C SER A 91 7.67 -9.35 8.96
N PRO A 92 7.65 -9.34 7.63
CA PRO A 92 7.43 -10.55 6.82
C PRO A 92 8.36 -11.71 7.18
N ALA A 93 9.66 -11.45 7.40
CA ALA A 93 10.63 -12.48 7.76
C ALA A 93 10.34 -13.09 9.14
N GLU A 94 9.98 -12.29 10.16
CA GLU A 94 9.60 -12.79 11.49
C GLU A 94 8.37 -13.69 11.42
N VAL A 95 7.35 -13.26 10.66
CA VAL A 95 6.14 -14.08 10.51
C VAL A 95 6.45 -15.36 9.72
N PHE A 96 7.27 -15.28 8.67
CA PHE A 96 7.66 -16.45 7.89
C PHE A 96 8.45 -17.47 8.72
N ALA A 97 9.35 -17.01 9.60
CA ALA A 97 10.15 -17.86 10.50
C ALA A 97 9.30 -18.76 11.40
N THR A 98 8.02 -18.43 11.64
CA THR A 98 7.09 -19.28 12.40
C THR A 98 6.71 -20.57 11.68
N GLY A 99 6.90 -20.67 10.35
CA GLY A 99 6.48 -21.79 9.51
C GLY A 99 4.95 -21.97 9.40
N SER A 100 4.16 -21.11 10.03
CA SER A 100 2.71 -21.27 10.13
C SER A 100 1.94 -20.54 9.06
N ARG A 101 1.35 -21.27 8.10
CA ARG A 101 0.48 -20.70 7.05
C ARG A 101 -0.71 -19.91 7.62
N ALA A 102 -1.24 -20.36 8.78
CA ALA A 102 -2.31 -19.64 9.46
C ALA A 102 -1.85 -18.25 9.93
N LEU A 103 -0.59 -18.14 10.43
CA LEU A 103 -0.01 -16.84 10.80
C LEU A 103 0.31 -15.98 9.59
N PHE A 104 0.72 -16.56 8.45
CA PHE A 104 0.91 -15.81 7.20
C PHE A 104 -0.40 -15.14 6.77
N ARG A 105 -1.52 -15.89 6.79
CA ARG A 105 -2.85 -15.33 6.49
C ARG A 105 -3.30 -14.31 7.53
N LYS A 106 -3.07 -14.59 8.82
CA LYS A 106 -3.40 -13.65 9.90
C LYS A 106 -2.63 -12.35 9.75
N HIS A 107 -1.34 -12.40 9.36
CA HIS A 107 -0.54 -11.21 9.09
C HIS A 107 -1.20 -10.33 8.02
N GLY A 108 -1.48 -10.87 6.83
CA GLY A 108 -2.17 -10.13 5.78
C GLY A 108 -3.54 -9.61 6.20
N ARG A 109 -4.28 -10.37 7.00
CA ARG A 109 -5.58 -9.93 7.52
C ARG A 109 -5.45 -8.74 8.47
N VAL A 110 -4.52 -8.76 9.42
CA VAL A 110 -4.29 -7.64 10.36
C VAL A 110 -3.82 -6.40 9.61
N ILE A 111 -2.88 -6.56 8.65
CA ILE A 111 -2.47 -5.47 7.76
C ILE A 111 -3.68 -4.89 7.02
N GLY A 112 -4.53 -5.72 6.44
CA GLY A 112 -5.72 -5.29 5.73
C GLY A 112 -6.76 -4.61 6.63
N GLU A 113 -7.02 -5.13 7.83
CA GLU A 113 -7.92 -4.53 8.81
C GLU A 113 -7.43 -3.12 9.21
N ASN A 114 -6.12 -2.94 9.43
CA ASN A 114 -5.51 -1.65 9.71
C ASN A 114 -5.64 -0.69 8.50
N CYS A 115 -5.39 -1.17 7.28
CA CYS A 115 -5.62 -0.39 6.06
C CYS A 115 -7.06 0.10 5.98
N ARG A 116 -8.03 -0.78 6.17
CA ARG A 116 -9.46 -0.43 6.13
C ARG A 116 -9.86 0.59 7.19
N ALA A 117 -9.35 0.43 8.41
CA ALA A 117 -9.64 1.33 9.52
C ALA A 117 -9.18 2.78 9.23
N LEU A 118 -8.08 2.95 8.48
CA LEU A 118 -7.55 4.26 8.11
C LEU A 118 -8.07 4.77 6.73
N GLY A 119 -8.92 4.00 6.02
CA GLY A 119 -9.54 4.41 4.76
C GLY A 119 -8.80 3.98 3.50
N PHE A 120 -7.81 3.09 3.61
CA PHE A 120 -7.11 2.53 2.46
C PHE A 120 -7.84 1.31 1.87
N ASN A 121 -7.72 1.13 0.55
CA ASN A 121 -8.28 0.01 -0.18
C ASN A 121 -7.26 -0.80 -0.97
N VAL A 122 -5.99 -0.33 -1.02
CA VAL A 122 -4.86 -1.03 -1.66
C VAL A 122 -3.65 -0.99 -0.72
N ASP A 123 -3.03 -2.16 -0.51
CA ASP A 123 -1.72 -2.29 0.10
C ASP A 123 -0.68 -2.70 -0.95
N PHE A 124 0.44 -1.97 -1.05
CA PHE A 124 1.58 -2.36 -1.86
C PHE A 124 2.43 -3.41 -1.13
N GLY A 125 1.86 -4.59 -1.04
CA GLY A 125 2.37 -5.81 -0.44
C GLY A 125 1.67 -7.04 -1.02
N PRO A 126 2.26 -8.22 -0.89
CA PRO A 126 3.53 -8.54 -0.22
C PRO A 126 4.78 -8.25 -1.06
N VAL A 127 5.95 -8.25 -0.40
CA VAL A 127 7.25 -8.29 -1.08
C VAL A 127 7.47 -9.70 -1.65
N LEU A 128 7.79 -9.77 -2.94
CA LEU A 128 8.02 -11.00 -3.70
C LEU A 128 9.50 -11.19 -4.07
N ASP A 129 10.34 -10.21 -3.73
CA ASP A 129 11.78 -10.28 -3.96
C ASP A 129 12.41 -11.39 -3.14
N LEU A 130 13.47 -11.98 -3.67
CA LEU A 130 14.22 -13.04 -3.00
C LEU A 130 15.25 -12.45 -2.04
N ALA A 131 15.47 -13.13 -0.91
CA ALA A 131 16.38 -12.69 0.16
C ALA A 131 17.86 -12.98 -0.18
N TYR A 132 18.35 -12.46 -1.31
CA TYR A 132 19.74 -12.61 -1.69
C TYR A 132 20.66 -11.68 -0.87
N GLU A 133 21.91 -12.09 -0.70
CA GLU A 133 22.93 -11.29 0.00
C GLU A 133 23.11 -9.91 -0.63
N ALA A 134 23.12 -9.84 -1.97
CA ALA A 134 23.27 -8.58 -2.72
C ALA A 134 22.18 -7.54 -2.43
N SER A 135 20.96 -8.00 -2.11
CA SER A 135 19.81 -7.13 -1.82
C SER A 135 19.53 -6.92 -0.33
N ARG A 136 20.32 -7.55 0.55
CA ARG A 136 20.13 -7.51 2.01
C ARG A 136 20.05 -6.10 2.60
N SER A 137 20.86 -5.17 2.10
CA SER A 137 20.85 -3.79 2.60
C SER A 137 19.53 -3.05 2.37
N VAL A 138 18.75 -3.46 1.36
CA VAL A 138 17.47 -2.85 0.98
C VAL A 138 16.30 -3.68 1.48
N LEU A 139 16.37 -5.00 1.33
CA LEU A 139 15.26 -5.90 1.64
C LEU A 139 15.24 -6.32 3.11
N SER A 140 16.39 -6.71 3.70
CA SER A 140 16.49 -7.10 5.12
C SER A 140 15.32 -8.01 5.55
N SER A 141 14.58 -7.64 6.58
CA SER A 141 13.41 -8.36 7.10
C SER A 141 12.14 -8.28 6.24
N ARG A 142 12.19 -7.55 5.12
CA ARG A 142 11.08 -7.42 4.17
C ARG A 142 10.94 -8.65 3.27
N ALA A 143 12.05 -9.27 2.84
CA ALA A 143 12.05 -10.52 2.08
C ALA A 143 11.99 -11.72 3.02
N VAL A 144 11.21 -12.74 2.67
CA VAL A 144 10.95 -13.89 3.53
C VAL A 144 11.93 -15.05 3.32
N SER A 145 12.45 -15.24 2.10
CA SER A 145 13.33 -16.36 1.75
C SER A 145 14.05 -16.11 0.42
N ASP A 146 15.13 -16.81 0.19
CA ASP A 146 15.83 -16.94 -1.10
C ASP A 146 15.23 -18.05 -1.99
N ASP A 147 14.36 -18.92 -1.44
CA ASP A 147 13.62 -19.92 -2.21
C ASP A 147 12.29 -19.34 -2.71
N PRO A 148 12.07 -19.27 -4.05
CA PRO A 148 10.83 -18.79 -4.65
C PRO A 148 9.58 -19.54 -4.16
N LYS A 149 9.68 -20.84 -3.83
CA LYS A 149 8.55 -21.62 -3.32
C LYS A 149 8.07 -21.10 -1.96
N HIS A 150 9.01 -20.71 -1.11
CA HIS A 150 8.72 -20.11 0.20
C HIS A 150 8.06 -18.75 0.04
N VAL A 151 8.59 -17.91 -0.84
CA VAL A 151 8.00 -16.59 -1.15
C VAL A 151 6.58 -16.74 -1.65
N VAL A 152 6.32 -17.64 -2.60
CA VAL A 152 4.97 -17.93 -3.10
C VAL A 152 4.04 -18.45 -2.00
N ALA A 153 4.53 -19.33 -1.12
CA ALA A 153 3.72 -19.89 -0.02
C ALA A 153 3.27 -18.80 0.95
N TYR A 154 4.18 -17.91 1.36
CA TYR A 154 3.87 -16.76 2.22
C TYR A 154 2.94 -15.77 1.52
N ALA A 155 3.31 -15.33 0.33
CA ALA A 155 2.57 -14.31 -0.41
C ALA A 155 1.13 -14.70 -0.69
N ARG A 156 0.88 -15.98 -1.03
CA ARG A 156 -0.47 -16.51 -1.25
C ARG A 156 -1.35 -16.36 -0.02
N GLU A 157 -0.86 -16.70 1.15
CA GLU A 157 -1.63 -16.61 2.38
C GLU A 157 -1.79 -15.16 2.84
N PHE A 158 -0.76 -14.33 2.70
CA PHE A 158 -0.83 -12.89 2.98
C PHE A 158 -1.90 -12.21 2.11
N LEU A 159 -1.90 -12.44 0.79
CA LEU A 159 -2.91 -11.91 -0.14
C LEU A 159 -4.33 -12.40 0.19
N ARG A 160 -4.47 -13.65 0.65
CA ARG A 160 -5.76 -14.14 1.15
C ARG A 160 -6.22 -13.35 2.37
N GLY A 161 -5.30 -13.06 3.28
CA GLY A 161 -5.58 -12.25 4.46
C GLY A 161 -6.03 -10.82 4.11
N LEU A 162 -5.32 -10.13 3.21
CA LEU A 162 -5.72 -8.82 2.70
C LEU A 162 -7.13 -8.86 2.08
N ARG A 163 -7.40 -9.87 1.25
CA ARG A 163 -8.71 -10.05 0.61
C ARG A 163 -9.83 -10.28 1.64
N ASP A 164 -9.57 -11.06 2.68
CA ASP A 164 -10.53 -11.30 3.77
C ASP A 164 -10.91 -9.99 4.48
N ALA A 165 -9.98 -9.03 4.55
CA ALA A 165 -10.21 -7.69 5.07
C ALA A 165 -10.80 -6.70 4.03
N GLY A 166 -11.01 -7.12 2.78
CA GLY A 166 -11.52 -6.27 1.70
C GLY A 166 -10.50 -5.27 1.15
N VAL A 167 -9.21 -5.60 1.19
CA VAL A 167 -8.09 -4.79 0.66
C VAL A 167 -7.44 -5.52 -0.51
N LEU A 168 -7.13 -4.79 -1.56
CA LEU A 168 -6.36 -5.29 -2.69
C LEU A 168 -4.87 -5.30 -2.33
N GLY A 169 -4.18 -6.39 -2.63
CA GLY A 169 -2.73 -6.48 -2.51
C GLY A 169 -2.05 -6.29 -3.87
N CYS A 170 -0.91 -5.61 -3.88
CA CYS A 170 -0.07 -5.45 -5.06
C CYS A 170 1.35 -5.95 -4.73
N GLY A 171 1.66 -7.15 -5.22
CA GLY A 171 2.99 -7.74 -5.04
C GLY A 171 4.10 -6.91 -5.68
N LYS A 172 5.24 -6.81 -5.01
CA LYS A 172 6.37 -5.97 -5.42
C LYS A 172 7.71 -6.66 -5.13
N HIS A 173 8.79 -6.30 -5.82
CA HIS A 173 8.90 -5.22 -6.80
C HIS A 173 9.10 -5.82 -8.19
N PHE A 174 8.43 -5.31 -9.18
CA PHE A 174 8.66 -5.74 -10.56
C PHE A 174 9.62 -4.74 -11.25
N PRO A 175 10.65 -5.20 -11.99
CA PRO A 175 11.00 -6.60 -12.32
C PRO A 175 11.69 -7.37 -11.17
N GLY A 176 12.06 -6.74 -10.07
CA GLY A 176 12.69 -7.33 -8.89
C GLY A 176 13.87 -6.51 -8.37
N LEU A 177 14.17 -6.66 -7.07
CA LEU A 177 15.31 -6.04 -6.39
C LEU A 177 16.37 -7.08 -5.93
N GLY A 178 16.09 -8.36 -6.10
CA GLY A 178 16.96 -9.45 -5.71
C GLY A 178 17.09 -10.53 -6.74
#